data_67960b635cf3924054e96630e08f9519
#
_entry.id   67960b635cf3924054e96630e08f9519
#
_cell.length_a   1.000
_cell.length_b   1.000
_cell.length_c   1.000
_cell.angle_alpha   90.00
_cell.angle_beta   90.00
_cell.angle_gamma   90.00
#
_symmetry.space_group_name_H-M   'P 1'
#
loop_
_entity.id
_entity.type
_entity.pdbx_description
1 polymer ?
#
loop_
_entity_poly.entity_id
_entity_poly.type
_entity_poly.pdbx_seq_one_letter_code
_entity_poly.pdbx_strand_id
1 'polypeptide(L)'
;MTLCNLKLPTTIIYMEVCIGISDHTTPEYIDSYFTKVWSYKKKLSLIIDTTQCHNISLKKFLTIKRVLNKHRTNSRKYLKHSTIYVSKPLHKTILQTGLYFIKPETPITITLK
;
A
#
# COMPACT_ATOMS: atom_id res chain seq x y z
N MET A 1 -3.23 2.71 13.70
CA MET A 1 -3.60 1.91 12.54
C MET A 1 -5.10 1.83 12.42
N THR A 2 -5.62 2.04 11.25
CA THR A 2 -7.05 2.09 10.99
C THR A 2 -7.48 0.91 10.14
N LEU A 3 -8.50 0.20 10.57
CA LEU A 3 -9.15 -0.82 9.75
C LEU A 3 -10.26 -0.16 8.94
N CYS A 4 -10.33 -0.46 7.67
CA CYS A 4 -11.41 0.04 6.82
C CYS A 4 -12.69 -0.72 7.11
N ASN A 5 -13.77 0.03 7.31
CA ASN A 5 -15.11 -0.54 7.49
C ASN A 5 -15.75 -0.84 6.15
N LEU A 6 -15.24 -1.82 5.44
CA LEU A 6 -15.84 -2.27 4.21
C LEU A 6 -16.59 -3.56 4.43
N LYS A 7 -17.78 -3.62 3.86
CA LYS A 7 -18.56 -4.86 3.86
C LYS A 7 -17.91 -5.84 2.91
N LEU A 8 -17.30 -6.87 3.47
CA LEU A 8 -16.76 -7.96 2.68
C LEU A 8 -17.86 -8.96 2.35
N PRO A 9 -17.79 -9.62 1.18
CA PRO A 9 -18.68 -10.73 0.90
C PRO A 9 -18.59 -11.78 2.00
N THR A 10 -19.70 -12.37 2.37
CA THR A 10 -19.76 -13.35 3.46
C THR A 10 -18.89 -14.58 3.21
N THR A 11 -18.55 -14.85 1.95
CA THR A 11 -17.74 -16.00 1.56
C THR A 11 -16.24 -15.73 1.56
N ILE A 12 -15.83 -14.45 1.64
CA ILE A 12 -14.41 -14.06 1.61
C ILE A 12 -14.05 -13.40 2.94
N ILE A 13 -13.21 -14.07 3.72
CA ILE A 13 -12.81 -13.59 5.03
C ILE A 13 -11.40 -12.99 4.89
N TYR A 14 -11.30 -11.82 4.26
CA TYR A 14 -10.07 -11.04 4.24
C TYR A 14 -10.24 -9.84 5.16
N MET A 15 -9.22 -9.61 5.99
CA MET A 15 -9.13 -8.38 6.73
C MET A 15 -8.73 -7.27 5.75
N GLU A 16 -9.37 -6.11 5.85
CA GLU A 16 -8.97 -4.97 5.06
C GLU A 16 -8.33 -3.93 5.97
N VAL A 17 -7.14 -3.46 5.59
CA VAL A 17 -6.41 -2.44 6.35
C VAL A 17 -6.11 -1.25 5.45
N CYS A 18 -6.13 -0.06 6.05
CA CYS A 18 -5.83 1.19 5.36
C CYS A 18 -4.64 1.88 5.97
N ILE A 19 -3.79 2.46 5.12
CA ILE A 19 -2.76 3.38 5.55
C ILE A 19 -2.89 4.68 4.75
N GLY A 20 -2.93 5.81 5.45
CA GLY A 20 -2.89 7.12 4.83
C GLY A 20 -1.45 7.59 4.73
N ILE A 21 -1.06 8.04 3.54
CA ILE A 21 0.28 8.57 3.28
C ILE A 21 0.15 10.02 2.87
N SER A 22 0.92 10.89 3.51
CA SER A 22 1.01 12.31 3.21
C SER A 22 2.44 12.69 2.86
N ASP A 23 2.66 13.97 2.55
CA ASP A 23 4.00 14.48 2.28
C ASP A 23 4.94 14.35 3.48
N HIS A 24 4.40 14.18 4.67
CA HIS A 24 5.16 14.09 5.91
C HIS A 24 5.33 12.66 6.41
N THR A 25 4.76 11.68 5.74
CA THR A 25 4.90 10.28 6.13
C THR A 25 6.34 9.81 5.94
N THR A 26 6.90 9.21 6.98
CA THR A 26 8.30 8.72 6.94
C THR A 26 8.35 7.25 6.56
N PRO A 27 9.48 6.78 6.02
CA PRO A 27 9.68 5.35 5.77
C PRO A 27 9.57 4.51 7.05
N GLU A 28 10.00 5.06 8.18
CA GLU A 28 9.93 4.38 9.48
C GLU A 28 8.49 4.15 9.92
N TYR A 29 7.61 5.11 9.65
CA TYR A 29 6.19 4.95 9.93
C TYR A 29 5.58 3.80 9.10
N ILE A 30 5.91 3.75 7.83
CA ILE A 30 5.43 2.71 6.93
C ILE A 30 5.94 1.33 7.37
N ASP A 31 7.21 1.26 7.74
CA ASP A 31 7.81 0.02 8.25
C ASP A 31 7.10 -0.47 9.51
N SER A 32 6.87 0.41 10.47
CA SER A 32 6.16 0.09 11.70
C SER A 32 4.73 -0.38 11.43
N TYR A 33 4.06 0.28 10.49
CA TYR A 33 2.69 -0.07 10.12
C TYR A 33 2.62 -1.49 9.57
N PHE A 34 3.49 -1.83 8.63
CA PHE A 34 3.51 -3.18 8.05
C PHE A 34 3.88 -4.23 9.09
N THR A 35 4.86 -3.96 9.94
CA THR A 35 5.24 -4.87 11.02
C THR A 35 4.03 -5.21 11.88
N LYS A 36 3.24 -4.20 12.22
CA LYS A 36 2.03 -4.39 13.02
C LYS A 36 0.95 -5.16 12.26
N VAL A 37 0.78 -4.87 10.99
CA VAL A 37 -0.21 -5.55 10.14
C VAL A 37 0.07 -7.05 10.06
N TRP A 38 1.32 -7.44 9.87
CA TRP A 38 1.67 -8.85 9.79
C TRP A 38 1.49 -9.58 11.13
N SER A 39 1.49 -8.87 12.24
CA SER A 39 1.28 -9.48 13.56
C SER A 39 -0.11 -10.07 13.71
N TYR A 40 -1.07 -9.65 12.91
CA TYR A 40 -2.42 -10.23 12.92
C TYR A 40 -2.46 -11.65 12.35
N LYS A 41 -1.47 -12.04 11.56
CA LYS A 41 -1.35 -13.38 10.95
C LYS A 41 -2.60 -13.79 10.18
N LYS A 42 -3.17 -12.85 9.43
CA LYS A 42 -4.37 -13.06 8.61
C LYS A 42 -4.15 -12.60 7.19
N LYS A 43 -4.80 -13.27 6.25
CA LYS A 43 -4.82 -12.81 4.87
C LYS A 43 -5.57 -11.49 4.79
N LEU A 44 -5.03 -10.53 4.06
CA LEU A 44 -5.58 -9.19 4.03
C LEU A 44 -5.45 -8.52 2.67
N SER A 45 -6.29 -7.51 2.48
CA SER A 45 -6.18 -6.53 1.40
C SER A 45 -5.74 -5.21 1.99
N LEU A 46 -4.87 -4.50 1.28
CA LEU A 46 -4.32 -3.24 1.74
C LEU A 46 -4.85 -2.09 0.89
N ILE A 47 -5.29 -1.03 1.56
CA ILE A 47 -5.60 0.24 0.90
C ILE A 47 -4.56 1.26 1.31
N ILE A 48 -3.90 1.84 0.31
CA ILE A 48 -2.92 2.90 0.51
C ILE A 48 -3.52 4.18 -0.04
N ASP A 49 -3.88 5.10 0.84
CA ASP A 49 -4.48 6.37 0.44
C ASP A 49 -3.41 7.44 0.38
N THR A 50 -3.07 7.87 -0.83
CA THR A 50 -2.07 8.92 -1.07
C THR A 50 -2.72 10.23 -1.49
N THR A 51 -4.03 10.38 -1.30
CA THR A 51 -4.74 11.60 -1.73
C THR A 51 -4.29 12.85 -0.99
N GLN A 52 -3.65 12.70 0.16
CA GLN A 52 -3.08 13.82 0.92
C GLN A 52 -1.64 14.17 0.50
N CYS A 53 -1.06 13.43 -0.45
CA CYS A 53 0.24 13.76 -0.99
C CYS A 53 0.08 14.85 -2.07
N HIS A 54 0.81 15.95 -1.92
CA HIS A 54 0.86 16.99 -2.93
C HIS A 54 1.92 16.69 -3.99
N ASN A 55 3.02 16.05 -3.55
CA ASN A 55 4.12 15.71 -4.43
C ASN A 55 4.43 14.22 -4.32
N ILE A 56 4.31 13.53 -5.43
CA ILE A 56 4.78 12.16 -5.56
C ILE A 56 5.93 12.18 -6.57
N SER A 57 7.11 11.74 -6.14
CA SER A 57 8.29 11.69 -6.99
C SER A 57 8.82 10.26 -7.06
N LEU A 58 9.53 9.97 -8.13
CA LEU A 58 10.17 8.67 -8.29
C LEU A 58 11.20 8.42 -7.20
N LYS A 59 11.92 9.46 -6.77
CA LYS A 59 12.91 9.37 -5.69
C LYS A 59 12.25 8.94 -4.38
N LYS A 60 11.13 9.56 -4.01
CA LYS A 60 10.36 9.20 -2.81
C LYS A 60 9.84 7.78 -2.91
N PHE A 61 9.37 7.40 -4.09
CA PHE A 61 8.90 6.05 -4.35
C PHE A 61 10.01 5.02 -4.13
N LEU A 62 11.22 5.28 -4.62
CA LEU A 62 12.35 4.38 -4.44
C LEU A 62 12.76 4.24 -2.98
N THR A 63 12.61 5.29 -2.19
CA THR A 63 12.85 5.22 -0.74
C THR A 63 11.87 4.26 -0.08
N ILE A 64 10.59 4.35 -0.47
CA ILE A 64 9.55 3.45 0.05
C ILE A 64 9.78 2.02 -0.43
N LYS A 65 10.31 1.84 -1.63
CA LYS A 65 10.64 0.51 -2.17
C LYS A 65 11.53 -0.28 -1.22
N ARG A 66 12.48 0.36 -0.55
CA ARG A 66 13.36 -0.32 0.40
C ARG A 66 12.56 -0.91 1.56
N VAL A 67 11.57 -0.18 2.05
CA VAL A 67 10.67 -0.66 3.11
C VAL A 67 9.86 -1.84 2.59
N LEU A 68 9.30 -1.74 1.40
CA LEU A 68 8.52 -2.81 0.80
C LEU A 68 9.33 -4.08 0.63
N ASN A 69 10.59 -3.97 0.20
CA ASN A 69 11.47 -5.12 0.04
C ASN A 69 11.73 -5.83 1.37
N LYS A 70 11.84 -5.08 2.44
CA LYS A 70 12.02 -5.63 3.79
C LYS A 70 10.83 -6.50 4.20
N HIS A 71 9.64 -6.18 3.73
CA HIS A 71 8.41 -6.90 4.08
C HIS A 71 7.97 -7.90 3.01
N ARG A 72 8.81 -8.21 2.05
CA ARG A 72 8.44 -9.06 0.91
C ARG A 72 7.94 -10.44 1.32
N THR A 73 8.61 -11.08 2.27
CA THR A 73 8.23 -12.42 2.72
C THR A 73 6.82 -12.45 3.33
N ASN A 74 6.54 -11.50 4.22
CA ASN A 74 5.22 -11.42 4.86
C ASN A 74 4.15 -10.97 3.87
N SER A 75 4.50 -10.06 2.97
CA SER A 75 3.59 -9.61 1.92
C SER A 75 3.16 -10.80 1.04
N ARG A 76 4.10 -11.62 0.62
CA ARG A 76 3.81 -12.81 -0.18
C ARG A 76 2.88 -13.78 0.57
N LYS A 77 3.06 -13.90 1.88
CA LYS A 77 2.30 -14.84 2.70
C LYS A 77 0.88 -14.36 3.00
N TYR A 78 0.71 -13.09 3.32
CA TYR A 78 -0.55 -12.57 3.86
C TYR A 78 -1.30 -11.63 2.92
N LEU A 79 -0.59 -10.83 2.14
CA LEU A 79 -1.22 -9.81 1.30
C LEU A 79 -1.79 -10.44 0.03
N LYS A 80 -3.08 -10.19 -0.23
CA LYS A 80 -3.76 -10.71 -1.42
C LYS A 80 -3.88 -9.67 -2.51
N HIS A 81 -4.11 -8.43 -2.15
CA HIS A 81 -4.31 -7.35 -3.12
C HIS A 81 -4.06 -6.01 -2.45
N SER A 82 -3.54 -5.07 -3.19
CA SER A 82 -3.37 -3.68 -2.73
C SER A 82 -4.06 -2.73 -3.68
N THR A 83 -4.68 -1.70 -3.14
CA THR A 83 -5.25 -0.61 -3.91
C THR A 83 -4.61 0.70 -3.46
N ILE A 84 -4.11 1.47 -4.41
CA ILE A 84 -3.53 2.78 -4.13
C ILE A 84 -4.45 3.84 -4.68
N TYR A 85 -4.95 4.71 -3.82
CA TYR A 85 -5.74 5.86 -4.22
C TYR A 85 -4.84 7.07 -4.42
N VAL A 86 -5.00 7.74 -5.56
CA VAL A 86 -4.26 8.96 -5.91
C VAL A 86 -5.26 10.06 -6.25
N SER A 87 -4.85 11.33 -6.08
CA SER A 87 -5.72 12.47 -6.34
C SER A 87 -5.49 13.10 -7.71
N LYS A 88 -4.39 12.79 -8.38
CA LYS A 88 -4.00 13.43 -9.64
C LYS A 88 -3.59 12.41 -10.68
N PRO A 89 -3.98 12.61 -11.96
CA PRO A 89 -3.56 11.69 -13.04
C PRO A 89 -2.04 11.56 -13.16
N LEU A 90 -1.29 12.64 -12.91
CA LEU A 90 0.17 12.59 -12.94
C LEU A 90 0.72 11.63 -11.89
N HIS A 91 0.15 11.64 -10.69
CA HIS A 91 0.56 10.72 -9.63
C HIS A 91 0.30 9.27 -10.02
N LYS A 92 -0.84 9.01 -10.66
CA LYS A 92 -1.14 7.67 -11.17
C LYS A 92 -0.09 7.20 -12.16
N THR A 93 0.31 8.07 -13.09
CA THR A 93 1.33 7.76 -14.10
C THR A 93 2.68 7.46 -13.43
N ILE A 94 3.09 8.27 -12.47
CA ILE A 94 4.36 8.08 -11.76
C ILE A 94 4.38 6.74 -11.02
N LEU A 95 3.30 6.41 -10.33
CA LEU A 95 3.21 5.15 -9.58
C LEU A 95 3.15 3.94 -10.51
N GLN A 96 2.44 4.03 -11.62
CA GLN A 96 2.40 2.96 -12.61
C GLN A 96 3.79 2.69 -13.19
N THR A 97 4.54 3.74 -13.48
CA THR A 97 5.92 3.63 -13.95
C THR A 97 6.80 2.95 -12.89
N GLY A 98 6.66 3.39 -11.64
CA GLY A 98 7.42 2.81 -10.54
C GLY A 98 7.12 1.33 -10.33
N LEU A 99 5.86 0.95 -10.41
CA LEU A 99 5.45 -0.46 -10.24
C LEU A 99 5.99 -1.34 -11.37
N TYR A 100 6.12 -0.80 -12.57
CA TYR A 100 6.73 -1.53 -13.68
C TYR A 100 8.14 -1.99 -13.34
N PHE A 101 8.91 -1.17 -12.64
CA PHE A 101 10.29 -1.50 -12.25
C PHE A 101 10.36 -2.38 -11.00
N ILE A 102 9.39 -2.28 -10.11
CA ILE A 102 9.41 -3.03 -8.84
C ILE A 102 8.95 -4.47 -9.00
N LYS A 103 7.99 -4.73 -9.87
CA LYS A 103 7.36 -6.05 -10.05
C LYS A 103 6.85 -6.59 -8.71
N PRO A 104 5.73 -6.03 -8.19
CA PRO A 104 5.22 -6.43 -6.87
C PRO A 104 4.82 -7.91 -6.84
N GLU A 105 4.93 -8.51 -5.65
CA GLU A 105 4.61 -9.93 -5.43
C GLU A 105 3.12 -10.22 -5.55
N THR A 106 2.27 -9.23 -5.29
CA THR A 106 0.81 -9.39 -5.32
C THR A 106 0.20 -8.27 -6.16
N PRO A 107 -1.01 -8.48 -6.70
CA PRO A 107 -1.64 -7.48 -7.55
C PRO A 107 -1.82 -6.13 -6.87
N ILE A 108 -1.53 -5.06 -7.60
CA ILE A 108 -1.74 -3.69 -7.14
C ILE A 108 -2.58 -2.96 -8.18
N THR A 109 -3.66 -2.33 -7.72
CA THR A 109 -4.51 -1.48 -8.53
C THR A 109 -4.31 -0.03 -8.11
N ILE A 110 -4.11 0.87 -9.08
CA ILE A 110 -4.01 2.31 -8.81
C ILE A 110 -5.30 2.96 -9.30
N THR A 111 -6.01 3.64 -8.40
CA THR A 111 -7.30 4.23 -8.67
C THR A 111 -7.25 5.74 -8.43
N LEU A 112 -7.69 6.51 -9.41
CA LEU A 112 -7.84 7.96 -9.27
C LEU A 112 -9.11 8.24 -8.46
N LYS A 113 -8.95 9.08 -7.44
CA LYS A 113 -10.06 9.38 -6.55
C LYS A 113 -10.35 10.88 -6.48
#